data_930c4b27ef9cef17961d3fe2776d83a2
#
_entry.id   930c4b27ef9cef17961d3fe2776d83a2
#
_cell.length_a   1.000
_cell.length_b   1.000
_cell.length_c   1.000
_cell.angle_alpha   90.00
_cell.angle_beta   90.00
_cell.angle_gamma   90.00
#
_symmetry.space_group_name_H-M   'P 1'
#
loop_
_entity.id
_entity.type
_entity.pdbx_description
1 polymer ?
#
loop_
_entity_poly.entity_id
_entity_poly.type
_entity_poly.pdbx_seq_one_letter_code
_entity_poly.pdbx_strand_id
1 'polypeptide(L)'
;MKKVFCLLSLCLLFAGAVKAQDAKPQNGPEIEFEKVVHDYGNIPYNGNGECEFRFTNTGNEPLLVQKPKSSCGCTVPSWPNEPILPGESDVIRVTYKTTRVGNINKSITVTSNAVKNSTVVLRIKGNVMEQPTEALPEKKNDFGSGSPVNNN
;
A
#
# COMPACT_ATOMS: atom_id res chain seq x y z
N MET A 1 -4.53 -61.16 -57.84
CA MET A 1 -4.59 -59.85 -58.48
C MET A 1 -5.32 -58.91 -57.50
N LYS A 2 -4.78 -57.74 -57.38
CA LYS A 2 -5.30 -56.56 -56.67
C LYS A 2 -4.87 -56.38 -55.21
N LYS A 3 -3.82 -55.64 -55.12
CA LYS A 3 -3.22 -55.04 -53.93
C LYS A 3 -4.16 -53.97 -53.37
N VAL A 4 -4.58 -54.10 -52.11
CA VAL A 4 -5.23 -53.04 -51.42
C VAL A 4 -4.19 -52.34 -50.50
N PHE A 5 -3.87 -51.17 -50.93
CA PHE A 5 -2.95 -50.26 -50.24
C PHE A 5 -3.66 -49.70 -48.99
N CYS A 6 -3.29 -50.20 -47.84
CA CYS A 6 -3.74 -49.62 -46.58
C CYS A 6 -2.76 -48.54 -46.21
N LEU A 7 -3.09 -47.31 -46.55
CA LEU A 7 -2.41 -46.10 -46.10
C LEU A 7 -2.73 -45.86 -44.61
N LEU A 8 -1.88 -46.42 -43.76
CA LEU A 8 -1.89 -46.10 -42.33
C LEU A 8 -1.37 -44.67 -42.16
N SER A 9 -2.30 -43.76 -41.96
CA SER A 9 -2.02 -42.38 -41.53
C SER A 9 -1.38 -42.42 -40.17
N LEU A 10 -0.09 -42.18 -40.12
CA LEU A 10 0.71 -42.02 -38.92
C LEU A 10 0.39 -40.64 -38.33
N CYS A 11 -0.64 -40.57 -37.46
CA CYS A 11 -0.85 -39.41 -36.59
C CYS A 11 0.29 -39.34 -35.59
N LEU A 12 1.30 -38.52 -35.87
CA LEU A 12 2.30 -38.10 -34.89
C LEU A 12 1.59 -37.26 -33.85
N LEU A 13 1.29 -37.87 -32.73
CA LEU A 13 0.96 -37.17 -31.50
C LEU A 13 2.23 -36.46 -30.98
N PHE A 14 2.38 -35.19 -31.33
CA PHE A 14 3.33 -34.30 -30.70
C PHE A 14 2.82 -34.04 -29.27
N ALA A 15 3.14 -34.96 -28.38
CA ALA A 15 3.04 -34.71 -26.95
C ALA A 15 4.11 -33.65 -26.60
N GLY A 16 3.73 -32.40 -26.72
CA GLY A 16 4.52 -31.27 -26.20
C GLY A 16 4.68 -31.45 -24.71
N ALA A 17 5.82 -31.97 -24.28
CA ALA A 17 6.23 -31.94 -22.90
C ALA A 17 6.39 -30.47 -22.53
N VAL A 18 5.36 -29.89 -21.91
CA VAL A 18 5.49 -28.64 -21.15
C VAL A 18 6.46 -28.93 -20.02
N LYS A 19 7.71 -28.55 -20.20
CA LYS A 19 8.68 -28.54 -19.13
C LYS A 19 8.15 -27.48 -18.15
N ALA A 20 7.49 -27.88 -17.06
CA ALA A 20 7.42 -27.11 -15.87
C ALA A 20 8.89 -26.79 -15.52
N GLN A 21 9.29 -25.54 -15.67
CA GLN A 21 10.56 -25.08 -15.15
C GLN A 21 10.39 -25.14 -13.63
N ASP A 22 10.91 -26.21 -13.03
CA ASP A 22 11.18 -26.25 -11.61
C ASP A 22 12.09 -25.06 -11.33
N ALA A 23 11.49 -23.96 -10.88
CA ALA A 23 12.24 -22.85 -10.33
C ALA A 23 12.99 -23.43 -9.12
N LYS A 24 14.29 -23.71 -9.30
CA LYS A 24 15.18 -24.14 -8.24
C LYS A 24 14.90 -23.24 -7.03
N PRO A 25 14.56 -23.79 -5.85
CA PRO A 25 14.33 -22.94 -4.69
C PRO A 25 15.58 -22.09 -4.50
N GLN A 26 15.42 -20.78 -4.63
CA GLN A 26 16.50 -19.86 -4.35
C GLN A 26 16.71 -19.88 -2.84
N ASN A 27 17.87 -20.43 -2.41
CA ASN A 27 18.25 -20.42 -1.01
C ASN A 27 18.48 -18.98 -0.59
N GLY A 28 17.78 -18.54 0.45
CA GLY A 28 17.93 -17.21 1.01
C GLY A 28 16.61 -16.66 1.57
N PRO A 29 16.66 -15.49 2.20
CA PRO A 29 15.47 -14.80 2.67
C PRO A 29 14.66 -14.24 1.50
N GLU A 30 13.36 -14.25 1.63
CA GLU A 30 12.41 -13.69 0.67
C GLU A 30 11.37 -12.85 1.42
N ILE A 31 10.97 -11.73 0.84
CA ILE A 31 9.96 -10.85 1.42
C ILE A 31 8.74 -10.78 0.53
N GLU A 32 7.57 -11.08 1.11
CA GLU A 32 6.29 -10.99 0.44
C GLU A 32 5.33 -10.11 1.24
N PHE A 33 4.81 -9.06 0.63
CA PHE A 33 3.83 -8.17 1.24
C PHE A 33 2.41 -8.57 0.86
N GLU A 34 1.49 -8.63 1.81
CA GLU A 34 0.06 -8.85 1.54
C GLU A 34 -0.54 -7.73 0.68
N LYS A 35 -0.06 -6.50 0.88
CA LYS A 35 -0.40 -5.33 0.08
C LYS A 35 0.76 -4.34 0.05
N VAL A 36 0.92 -3.65 -1.04
CA VAL A 36 1.95 -2.60 -1.21
C VAL A 36 1.34 -1.20 -1.34
N VAL A 37 0.00 -1.10 -1.34
CA VAL A 37 -0.73 0.17 -1.39
C VAL A 37 -1.76 0.20 -0.28
N HIS A 38 -1.80 1.30 0.47
CA HIS A 38 -2.87 1.60 1.41
C HIS A 38 -3.59 2.87 0.97
N ASP A 39 -4.91 2.80 0.91
CA ASP A 39 -5.78 3.92 0.56
C ASP A 39 -6.58 4.34 1.79
N TYR A 40 -6.32 5.54 2.28
CA TYR A 40 -7.10 6.13 3.38
C TYR A 40 -8.50 6.60 2.97
N GLY A 41 -8.77 6.70 1.66
CA GLY A 41 -9.95 7.40 1.18
C GLY A 41 -9.95 8.87 1.59
N ASN A 42 -11.09 9.37 2.03
CA ASN A 42 -11.20 10.70 2.64
C ASN A 42 -11.11 10.57 4.16
N ILE A 43 -10.10 11.18 4.76
CA ILE A 43 -9.93 11.23 6.21
C ILE A 43 -10.07 12.66 6.72
N PRO A 44 -10.65 12.87 7.91
CA PRO A 44 -10.79 14.21 8.47
C PRO A 44 -9.42 14.81 8.83
N TYR A 45 -9.37 16.13 8.87
CA TYR A 45 -8.24 16.85 9.45
C TYR A 45 -7.94 16.33 10.86
N ASN A 46 -6.68 16.07 11.15
CA ASN A 46 -6.22 15.48 12.42
C ASN A 46 -6.83 14.09 12.73
N GLY A 47 -7.35 13.36 11.72
CA GLY A 47 -7.83 11.99 11.84
C GLY A 47 -6.68 10.97 11.94
N ASN A 48 -7.04 9.69 12.09
CA ASN A 48 -6.05 8.62 12.20
C ASN A 48 -5.30 8.41 10.87
N GLY A 49 -4.02 8.71 10.86
CA GLY A 49 -3.11 8.52 9.72
C GLY A 49 -2.23 7.28 9.84
N GLU A 50 -2.57 6.32 10.69
CA GLU A 50 -1.82 5.09 10.85
C GLU A 50 -2.30 4.01 9.88
N CYS A 51 -1.35 3.27 9.33
CA CYS A 51 -1.62 2.06 8.57
C CYS A 51 -0.48 1.05 8.72
N GLU A 52 -0.78 -0.21 8.42
CA GLU A 52 0.16 -1.31 8.49
C GLU A 52 0.29 -2.00 7.13
N PHE A 53 1.52 -2.38 6.83
CA PHE A 53 1.87 -3.23 5.71
C PHE A 53 2.46 -4.53 6.29
N ARG A 54 1.64 -5.58 6.30
CA ARG A 54 2.07 -6.90 6.73
C ARG A 54 2.90 -7.55 5.65
N PHE A 55 3.97 -8.22 6.07
CA PHE A 55 4.81 -9.03 5.19
C PHE A 55 5.20 -10.34 5.87
N THR A 56 5.59 -11.30 5.06
CA THR A 56 6.03 -12.63 5.51
C THR A 56 7.40 -12.93 4.91
N ASN A 57 8.27 -13.55 5.68
CA ASN A 57 9.47 -14.17 5.15
C ASN A 57 9.09 -15.52 4.52
N THR A 58 8.96 -15.54 3.20
CA THR A 58 8.65 -16.77 2.43
C THR A 58 9.90 -17.54 2.01
N GLY A 59 11.08 -17.05 2.41
CA GLY A 59 12.36 -17.72 2.18
C GLY A 59 12.69 -18.78 3.21
N ASN A 60 13.90 -19.31 3.15
CA ASN A 60 14.40 -20.35 4.06
C ASN A 60 15.55 -19.88 4.96
N GLU A 61 15.87 -18.60 4.95
CA GLU A 61 16.85 -17.96 5.80
C GLU A 61 16.26 -16.71 6.49
N PRO A 62 16.88 -16.24 7.61
CA PRO A 62 16.39 -15.06 8.32
C PRO A 62 16.37 -13.81 7.45
N LEU A 63 15.23 -13.11 7.44
CA LEU A 63 15.02 -11.85 6.75
C LEU A 63 15.34 -10.67 7.66
N LEU A 64 16.17 -9.75 7.17
CA LEU A 64 16.53 -8.51 7.85
C LEU A 64 15.97 -7.33 7.07
N VAL A 65 15.19 -6.49 7.75
CA VAL A 65 14.63 -5.26 7.16
C VAL A 65 15.44 -4.07 7.65
N GLN A 66 15.95 -3.28 6.72
CA GLN A 66 16.66 -2.04 7.03
C GLN A 66 15.67 -0.91 7.30
N LYS A 67 16.15 0.17 7.92
CA LYS A 67 15.35 1.38 8.16
C LYS A 67 14.68 1.87 6.88
N PRO A 68 13.35 1.84 6.79
CA PRO A 68 12.64 2.31 5.61
C PRO A 68 12.82 3.81 5.39
N LYS A 69 12.81 4.23 4.12
CA LYS A 69 12.93 5.64 3.73
C LYS A 69 11.59 6.13 3.19
N SER A 70 11.06 7.20 3.77
CA SER A 70 9.85 7.86 3.26
C SER A 70 10.19 9.01 2.30
N SER A 71 9.29 9.27 1.36
CA SER A 71 9.42 10.36 0.38
C SER A 71 9.26 11.77 0.98
N CYS A 72 8.82 11.89 2.24
CA CYS A 72 8.71 13.16 2.96
C CYS A 72 8.80 12.94 4.48
N GLY A 73 9.15 13.98 5.23
CA GLY A 73 9.12 13.98 6.69
C GLY A 73 7.71 13.95 7.32
N CYS A 74 6.66 13.99 6.49
CA CYS A 74 5.26 13.87 6.94
C CYS A 74 4.80 12.41 7.09
N THR A 75 5.67 11.45 6.77
CA THR A 75 5.42 10.01 6.82
C THR A 75 6.54 9.37 7.62
N VAL A 76 6.21 8.78 8.76
CA VAL A 76 7.17 8.15 9.67
C VAL A 76 6.94 6.65 9.68
N PRO A 77 7.82 5.85 9.08
CA PRO A 77 7.76 4.41 9.16
C PRO A 77 8.43 3.88 10.44
N SER A 78 7.85 2.81 11.01
CA SER A 78 8.52 1.94 11.97
C SER A 78 8.59 0.52 11.42
N TRP A 79 9.58 -0.26 11.86
CA TRP A 79 9.90 -1.56 11.30
C TRP A 79 10.48 -2.47 12.36
N PRO A 80 10.42 -3.81 12.18
CA PRO A 80 11.10 -4.76 13.07
C PRO A 80 12.63 -4.60 12.97
N ASN A 81 13.29 -4.60 14.12
CA ASN A 81 14.76 -4.55 14.21
C ASN A 81 15.39 -5.94 14.33
N GLU A 82 14.57 -6.95 14.65
CA GLU A 82 14.99 -8.33 14.80
C GLU A 82 14.84 -9.09 13.47
N PRO A 83 15.66 -10.13 13.25
CA PRO A 83 15.50 -11.01 12.10
C PRO A 83 14.15 -11.73 12.14
N ILE A 84 13.44 -11.74 11.02
CA ILE A 84 12.18 -12.47 10.83
C ILE A 84 12.53 -13.86 10.30
N LEU A 85 12.18 -14.92 11.07
CA LEU A 85 12.51 -16.30 10.71
C LEU A 85 11.68 -16.79 9.51
N PRO A 86 12.12 -17.86 8.83
CA PRO A 86 11.34 -18.47 7.76
C PRO A 86 9.91 -18.79 8.16
N GLY A 87 8.94 -18.33 7.38
CA GLY A 87 7.51 -18.51 7.62
C GLY A 87 6.89 -17.51 8.62
N GLU A 88 7.69 -16.70 9.30
CA GLU A 88 7.19 -15.65 10.20
C GLU A 88 6.76 -14.40 9.44
N SER A 89 5.84 -13.67 10.06
CA SER A 89 5.30 -12.40 9.52
C SER A 89 5.50 -11.28 10.52
N ASP A 90 5.70 -10.07 9.98
CA ASP A 90 5.76 -8.84 10.77
C ASP A 90 5.13 -7.68 9.98
N VAL A 91 5.19 -6.46 10.51
CA VAL A 91 4.54 -5.30 9.94
C VAL A 91 5.48 -4.10 9.82
N ILE A 92 5.36 -3.36 8.73
CA ILE A 92 5.83 -1.99 8.63
C ILE A 92 4.67 -1.08 9.00
N ARG A 93 4.75 -0.38 10.14
CA ARG A 93 3.75 0.64 10.51
C ARG A 93 4.15 1.96 9.89
N VAL A 94 3.17 2.68 9.41
CA VAL A 94 3.36 3.98 8.77
C VAL A 94 2.38 4.97 9.39
N THR A 95 2.90 6.08 9.92
CA THR A 95 2.09 7.17 10.43
C THR A 95 2.21 8.37 9.51
N TYR A 96 1.09 8.80 8.93
CA TYR A 96 1.02 10.01 8.11
C TYR A 96 0.46 11.18 8.91
N LYS A 97 1.07 12.36 8.75
CA LYS A 97 0.64 13.59 9.44
C LYS A 97 -0.61 14.18 8.78
N THR A 98 -1.77 13.89 9.34
CA THR A 98 -3.10 14.26 8.82
C THR A 98 -3.50 15.71 9.09
N THR A 99 -2.63 16.53 9.69
CA THR A 99 -2.80 17.99 9.76
C THR A 99 -2.42 18.69 8.43
N ARG A 100 -2.00 17.94 7.41
CA ARG A 100 -1.73 18.45 6.06
C ARG A 100 -2.93 18.14 5.18
N VAL A 101 -3.78 19.16 4.99
CA VAL A 101 -4.96 19.09 4.12
C VAL A 101 -4.58 18.81 2.68
N GLY A 102 -5.41 18.05 1.98
CA GLY A 102 -5.28 17.75 0.57
C GLY A 102 -4.80 16.33 0.28
N ASN A 103 -4.35 16.11 -0.95
CA ASN A 103 -4.05 14.79 -1.49
C ASN A 103 -2.84 14.12 -0.82
N ILE A 104 -3.04 12.89 -0.39
CA ILE A 104 -2.01 11.99 0.10
C ILE A 104 -1.52 11.14 -1.08
N ASN A 105 -0.24 11.23 -1.42
CA ASN A 105 0.43 10.35 -2.37
C ASN A 105 1.91 10.29 -1.98
N LYS A 106 2.23 9.33 -1.11
CA LYS A 106 3.58 9.17 -0.56
C LYS A 106 4.08 7.75 -0.75
N SER A 107 5.38 7.62 -0.86
CA SER A 107 6.05 6.33 -0.97
C SER A 107 6.99 6.08 0.21
N ILE A 108 7.11 4.83 0.58
CA ILE A 108 8.04 4.32 1.59
C ILE A 108 8.85 3.22 0.93
N THR A 109 10.15 3.42 0.84
CA THR A 109 11.08 2.43 0.29
C THR A 109 11.56 1.53 1.42
N VAL A 110 11.25 0.24 1.33
CA VAL A 110 11.69 -0.82 2.24
C VAL A 110 12.82 -1.58 1.56
N THR A 111 13.96 -1.68 2.23
CA THR A 111 15.12 -2.45 1.77
C THR A 111 15.38 -3.60 2.74
N SER A 112 15.72 -4.76 2.23
CA SER A 112 16.02 -5.97 3.01
C SER A 112 17.16 -6.76 2.39
N ASN A 113 17.56 -7.84 3.05
CA ASN A 113 18.52 -8.82 2.52
C ASN A 113 17.83 -9.90 1.64
N ALA A 114 16.58 -9.72 1.25
CA ALA A 114 15.87 -10.68 0.39
C ALA A 114 16.61 -10.90 -0.93
N VAL A 115 16.65 -12.16 -1.37
CA VAL A 115 17.33 -12.55 -2.64
C VAL A 115 16.57 -12.01 -3.85
N LYS A 116 15.24 -12.06 -3.79
CA LYS A 116 14.36 -11.38 -4.75
C LYS A 116 13.70 -10.19 -4.05
N ASN A 117 13.43 -9.14 -4.81
CA ASN A 117 12.73 -7.97 -4.30
C ASN A 117 13.37 -7.37 -3.04
N SER A 118 14.71 -7.30 -3.00
CA SER A 118 15.46 -6.68 -1.90
C SER A 118 15.01 -5.24 -1.59
N THR A 119 14.34 -4.60 -2.55
CA THR A 119 13.77 -3.25 -2.40
C THR A 119 12.33 -3.25 -2.86
N VAL A 120 11.41 -2.93 -1.94
CA VAL A 120 9.96 -2.82 -2.21
C VAL A 120 9.52 -1.39 -1.92
N VAL A 121 8.67 -0.83 -2.79
CA VAL A 121 8.09 0.50 -2.61
C VAL A 121 6.64 0.37 -2.19
N LEU A 122 6.37 0.71 -0.93
CA LEU A 122 5.02 0.84 -0.40
C LEU A 122 4.46 2.22 -0.73
N ARG A 123 3.15 2.32 -0.92
CA ARG A 123 2.45 3.57 -1.21
C ARG A 123 1.28 3.79 -0.27
N ILE A 124 1.13 5.04 0.16
CA ILE A 124 -0.06 5.51 0.84
C ILE A 124 -0.72 6.57 -0.04
N LYS A 125 -2.03 6.50 -0.17
CA LYS A 125 -2.85 7.46 -0.92
C LYS A 125 -4.15 7.78 -0.19
N GLY A 126 -4.80 8.86 -0.57
CA GLY A 126 -6.04 9.33 0.03
C GLY A 126 -6.16 10.84 -0.04
N ASN A 127 -7.04 11.41 0.74
CA ASN A 127 -7.23 12.86 0.83
C ASN A 127 -7.57 13.26 2.26
N VAL A 128 -6.85 14.24 2.81
CA VAL A 128 -7.18 14.86 4.09
C VAL A 128 -8.17 15.99 3.84
N MET A 129 -9.37 15.86 4.40
CA MET A 129 -10.41 16.89 4.29
C MET A 129 -10.03 18.13 5.09
N GLU A 130 -10.58 19.27 4.70
CA GLU A 130 -10.43 20.48 5.46
C GLU A 130 -11.09 20.37 6.83
N GLN A 131 -10.59 21.13 7.79
CA GLN A 131 -11.24 21.25 9.09
C GLN A 131 -12.60 21.91 8.88
N PRO A 132 -13.70 21.38 9.45
CA PRO A 132 -14.98 22.07 9.41
C PRO A 132 -14.80 23.46 9.99
N THR A 133 -15.05 24.47 9.18
CA THR A 133 -15.12 25.84 9.69
C THR A 133 -16.45 25.92 10.46
N GLU A 134 -16.39 26.02 11.79
CA GLU A 134 -17.59 26.39 12.54
C GLU A 134 -18.03 27.73 11.97
N ALA A 135 -19.22 27.72 11.35
CA ALA A 135 -19.86 28.96 10.93
C ALA A 135 -20.02 29.82 12.20
N LEU A 136 -19.23 30.89 12.29
CA LEU A 136 -19.42 31.89 13.35
C LEU A 136 -20.90 32.26 13.30
N PRO A 137 -21.61 32.27 14.46
CA PRO A 137 -23.00 32.67 14.49
C PRO A 137 -23.08 34.07 13.89
N GLU A 138 -23.88 34.18 12.83
CA GLU A 138 -24.13 35.44 12.16
C GLU A 138 -24.69 36.40 13.19
N LYS A 139 -23.91 37.43 13.54
CA LYS A 139 -24.36 38.46 14.47
C LYS A 139 -25.51 39.18 13.77
N LYS A 140 -26.75 38.84 14.12
CA LYS A 140 -27.92 39.59 13.69
C LYS A 140 -27.68 41.04 14.14
N ASN A 141 -27.39 41.88 13.19
CA ASN A 141 -27.42 43.34 13.41
C ASN A 141 -28.89 43.73 13.52
N ASP A 142 -29.40 43.67 14.74
CA ASP A 142 -30.65 44.32 15.12
C ASP A 142 -30.40 45.84 15.08
N PHE A 143 -30.46 46.38 13.87
CA PHE A 143 -30.64 47.83 13.74
C PHE A 143 -32.05 48.13 14.19
N GLY A 144 -32.18 48.39 15.48
CA GLY A 144 -33.38 48.87 16.11
C GLY A 144 -33.97 50.04 15.34
N SER A 145 -35.17 49.82 14.86
CA SER A 145 -36.03 50.83 14.31
C SER A 145 -36.06 52.04 15.25
N GLY A 146 -35.37 53.14 14.87
CA GLY A 146 -35.47 54.40 15.56
C GLY A 146 -36.89 54.95 15.40
N SER A 147 -37.61 55.07 16.51
CA SER A 147 -38.86 55.81 16.59
C SER A 147 -38.71 57.26 16.15
N PRO A 148 -39.60 57.81 15.35
CA PRO A 148 -39.57 59.22 15.03
C PRO A 148 -39.93 60.03 16.24
N VAL A 149 -39.09 60.96 16.64
CA VAL A 149 -39.36 61.99 17.65
C VAL A 149 -40.30 62.98 17.03
N ASN A 150 -41.51 63.08 17.59
CA ASN A 150 -42.51 64.07 17.26
C ASN A 150 -42.21 65.33 18.07
N ASN A 151 -41.73 66.41 17.46
CA ASN A 151 -41.63 67.72 18.10
C ASN A 151 -42.90 68.47 17.78
N ASN A 152 -43.62 68.83 18.86
CA ASN A 152 -44.61 69.90 18.90
C ASN A 152 -44.22 70.86 19.96
#